data_cd876aa35d5894324ce19c4262e39a08
#
_entry.id   cd876aa35d5894324ce19c4262e39a08
#
_cell.length_a   1.000
_cell.length_b   1.000
_cell.length_c   1.000
_cell.angle_alpha   90.00
_cell.angle_beta   90.00
_cell.angle_gamma   90.00
#
_symmetry.space_group_name_H-M   'P 1'
#
loop_
_entity.id
_entity.type
_entity.pdbx_description
1 polymer ?
#
loop_
_entity_poly.entity_id
_entity_poly.type
_entity_poly.pdbx_seq_one_letter_code
_entity_poly.pdbx_strand_id
1 'polypeptide(L)'
;ALNDWDLVEKLAEQYGIKISVHNHPQPSDYWNPDNLLQAIAGRSKLIGSCADVGHWRREGLNQLDCLKKLEGRLISLHFKDIAAKQEGEKEQHDVIWGTGILDVKGMLHELKRQHFKGVFSIEYEYNWENSVPDIKECIRYFNELTE
;
A
#
# COMPACT_ATOMS: atom_id res chain seq x y z
N ALA A 1 -18.47 -14.23 7.00
CA ALA A 1 -17.48 -13.12 6.95
C ALA A 1 -17.57 -12.21 8.17
N LEU A 2 -18.78 -11.75 8.62
CA LEU A 2 -18.89 -10.87 9.81
C LEU A 2 -18.37 -11.54 11.08
N ASN A 3 -18.65 -12.81 11.29
CA ASN A 3 -18.18 -13.55 12.47
C ASN A 3 -16.65 -13.70 12.51
N ASP A 4 -16.00 -13.78 11.35
CA ASP A 4 -14.55 -13.90 11.27
C ASP A 4 -13.86 -12.59 11.70
N TRP A 5 -14.43 -11.44 11.31
CA TRP A 5 -13.92 -10.14 11.74
C TRP A 5 -14.08 -9.90 13.25
N ASP A 6 -15.16 -10.41 13.86
CA ASP A 6 -15.37 -10.31 15.32
C ASP A 6 -14.29 -11.11 16.09
N LEU A 7 -13.93 -12.29 15.57
CA LEU A 7 -12.85 -13.08 16.14
C LEU A 7 -11.48 -12.42 15.96
N VAL A 8 -11.20 -11.91 14.77
CA VAL A 8 -9.95 -11.21 14.45
C VAL A 8 -9.78 -9.98 15.34
N GLU A 9 -10.83 -9.17 15.51
CA GLU A 9 -10.82 -8.00 16.37
C GLU A 9 -10.55 -8.37 17.84
N LYS A 10 -11.25 -9.37 18.37
CA LYS A 10 -11.04 -9.87 19.73
C LYS A 10 -9.60 -10.32 19.96
N LEU A 11 -9.01 -11.05 19.02
CA LEU A 11 -7.62 -11.50 19.12
C LEU A 11 -6.64 -10.31 19.02
N ALA A 12 -6.88 -9.37 18.12
CA ALA A 12 -6.06 -8.16 17.99
C ALA A 12 -6.03 -7.36 19.31
N GLU A 13 -7.19 -7.19 19.95
CA GLU A 13 -7.32 -6.49 21.24
C GLU A 13 -6.68 -7.29 22.38
N GLN A 14 -6.93 -8.60 22.44
CA GLN A 14 -6.37 -9.46 23.48
C GLN A 14 -4.84 -9.44 23.50
N TYR A 15 -4.21 -9.44 22.34
CA TYR A 15 -2.75 -9.50 22.20
C TYR A 15 -2.10 -8.15 21.94
N GLY A 16 -2.87 -7.08 21.79
CA GLY A 16 -2.36 -5.74 21.48
C GLY A 16 -1.66 -5.65 20.12
N ILE A 17 -2.05 -6.49 19.15
CA ILE A 17 -1.45 -6.55 17.82
C ILE A 17 -2.29 -5.80 16.79
N LYS A 18 -1.62 -5.22 15.79
CA LYS A 18 -2.30 -4.61 14.66
C LYS A 18 -2.48 -5.62 13.53
N ILE A 19 -3.65 -5.61 12.93
CA ILE A 19 -4.00 -6.43 11.75
C ILE A 19 -4.10 -5.50 10.55
N SER A 20 -3.30 -5.74 9.53
CA SER A 20 -3.36 -4.96 8.30
C SER A 20 -3.78 -5.82 7.12
N VAL A 21 -4.83 -5.38 6.45
CA VAL A 21 -5.38 -6.05 5.27
C VAL A 21 -4.66 -5.52 4.03
N HIS A 22 -4.02 -6.42 3.31
CA HIS A 22 -3.31 -6.10 2.07
C HIS A 22 -4.27 -6.11 0.89
N ASN A 23 -4.30 -5.04 0.12
CA ASN A 23 -5.09 -4.96 -1.09
C ASN A 23 -4.36 -5.64 -2.26
N HIS A 24 -5.05 -6.53 -2.93
CA HIS A 24 -4.65 -7.13 -4.20
C HIS A 24 -5.63 -6.74 -5.30
N PRO A 25 -5.24 -6.78 -6.58
CA PRO A 25 -6.16 -6.55 -7.69
C PRO A 25 -7.36 -7.47 -7.67
N GLN A 26 -8.41 -7.11 -8.42
CA GLN A 26 -9.56 -7.98 -8.61
C GLN A 26 -9.11 -9.37 -9.11
N PRO A 27 -9.77 -10.46 -8.64
CA PRO A 27 -11.05 -10.49 -7.92
C PRO A 27 -10.95 -10.44 -6.38
N SER A 28 -9.90 -9.88 -5.81
CA SER A 28 -9.79 -9.72 -4.35
C SER A 28 -10.89 -8.81 -3.80
N ASP A 29 -11.52 -9.19 -2.69
CA ASP A 29 -12.60 -8.43 -2.06
C ASP A 29 -12.18 -7.02 -1.63
N TYR A 30 -10.91 -6.86 -1.21
CA TYR A 30 -10.39 -5.59 -0.68
C TYR A 30 -9.50 -4.84 -1.67
N TRP A 31 -9.76 -4.99 -2.99
CA TRP A 31 -8.98 -4.35 -4.05
C TRP A 31 -9.02 -2.81 -3.98
N ASN A 32 -10.05 -2.22 -3.39
CA ASN A 32 -10.17 -0.79 -3.20
C ASN A 32 -10.40 -0.40 -1.73
N PRO A 33 -10.07 0.85 -1.33
CA PRO A 33 -10.23 1.32 0.03
C PRO A 33 -11.66 1.27 0.56
N ASP A 34 -12.65 1.52 -0.28
CA ASP A 34 -14.06 1.61 0.15
C ASP A 34 -14.58 0.26 0.65
N ASN A 35 -14.20 -0.84 -0.03
CA ASN A 35 -14.56 -2.19 0.38
C ASN A 35 -13.96 -2.55 1.75
N LEU A 36 -12.70 -2.21 1.96
CA LEU A 36 -12.05 -2.42 3.24
C LEU A 36 -12.70 -1.58 4.33
N LEU A 37 -12.89 -0.28 4.09
CA LEU A 37 -13.49 0.64 5.07
C LEU A 37 -14.90 0.20 5.47
N GLN A 38 -15.69 -0.31 4.52
CA GLN A 38 -17.01 -0.88 4.80
C GLN A 38 -16.91 -2.13 5.70
N ALA A 39 -15.97 -3.03 5.41
CA ALA A 39 -15.79 -4.26 6.18
C ALA A 39 -15.34 -4.00 7.62
N ILE A 40 -14.53 -2.97 7.84
CA ILE A 40 -14.00 -2.62 9.16
C ILE A 40 -14.72 -1.43 9.83
N ALA A 41 -15.88 -1.02 9.30
CA ALA A 41 -16.66 0.06 9.86
C ALA A 41 -17.06 -0.23 11.32
N GLY A 42 -16.82 0.74 12.22
CA GLY A 42 -17.11 0.60 13.66
C GLY A 42 -16.14 -0.30 14.45
N ARG A 43 -15.16 -0.92 13.79
CA ARG A 43 -14.19 -1.82 14.44
C ARG A 43 -12.99 -1.08 15.03
N SER A 44 -12.28 -1.79 15.89
CA SER A 44 -11.06 -1.33 16.56
C SER A 44 -10.05 -0.70 15.57
N LYS A 45 -9.33 0.32 16.02
CA LYS A 45 -8.21 0.94 15.27
C LYS A 45 -7.00 0.00 15.13
N LEU A 46 -7.01 -1.14 15.79
CA LEU A 46 -6.01 -2.19 15.56
C LEU A 46 -6.19 -2.90 14.21
N ILE A 47 -7.34 -2.71 13.54
CA ILE A 47 -7.58 -3.26 12.20
C ILE A 47 -7.54 -2.11 11.18
N GLY A 48 -6.74 -2.29 10.14
CA GLY A 48 -6.57 -1.29 9.09
C GLY A 48 -5.98 -1.85 7.81
N SER A 49 -5.34 -0.99 7.04
CA SER A 49 -4.80 -1.32 5.72
C SER A 49 -3.29 -1.53 5.73
N CYS A 50 -2.84 -2.57 5.04
CA CYS A 50 -1.55 -2.64 4.39
C CYS A 50 -1.73 -2.13 2.97
N ALA A 51 -1.36 -0.89 2.71
CA ALA A 51 -1.66 -0.22 1.45
C ALA A 51 -0.60 -0.54 0.38
N ASP A 52 -0.97 -1.34 -0.61
CA ASP A 52 -0.17 -1.51 -1.83
C ASP A 52 -0.58 -0.46 -2.86
N VAL A 53 0.27 0.51 -3.05
CA VAL A 53 0.00 1.67 -3.92
C VAL A 53 0.04 1.31 -5.41
N GLY A 54 0.84 0.31 -5.80
CA GLY A 54 0.93 -0.17 -7.16
C GLY A 54 -0.30 -0.96 -7.60
N HIS A 55 -0.83 -1.79 -6.70
CA HIS A 55 -2.06 -2.54 -6.98
C HIS A 55 -3.25 -1.61 -7.23
N TRP A 56 -3.41 -0.54 -6.45
CA TRP A 56 -4.44 0.45 -6.76
C TRP A 56 -4.28 1.06 -8.15
N ARG A 57 -3.04 1.38 -8.53
CA ARG A 57 -2.77 1.96 -9.85
C ARG A 57 -3.06 0.99 -10.98
N ARG A 58 -2.74 -0.30 -10.80
CA ARG A 58 -3.05 -1.38 -11.76
C ARG A 58 -4.56 -1.52 -11.98
N GLU A 59 -5.37 -1.26 -10.96
CA GLU A 59 -6.84 -1.21 -11.01
C GLU A 59 -7.41 0.15 -11.48
N GLY A 60 -6.56 1.08 -11.90
CA GLY A 60 -6.99 2.39 -12.41
C GLY A 60 -7.37 3.40 -11.33
N LEU A 61 -7.13 3.08 -10.05
CA LEU A 61 -7.39 4.00 -8.95
C LEU A 61 -6.26 5.04 -8.81
N ASN A 62 -6.63 6.23 -8.31
CA ASN A 62 -5.64 7.23 -7.90
C ASN A 62 -5.11 6.89 -6.51
N GLN A 63 -3.82 6.60 -6.40
CA GLN A 63 -3.18 6.16 -5.16
C GLN A 63 -3.20 7.23 -4.06
N LEU A 64 -3.12 8.53 -4.42
CA LEU A 64 -3.23 9.62 -3.44
C LEU A 64 -4.62 9.69 -2.82
N ASP A 65 -5.66 9.53 -3.63
CA ASP A 65 -7.04 9.52 -3.14
C ASP A 65 -7.31 8.29 -2.27
N CYS A 66 -6.72 7.14 -2.61
CA CYS A 66 -6.79 5.94 -1.79
C CYS A 66 -6.12 6.15 -0.42
N LEU A 67 -4.92 6.74 -0.39
CA LEU A 67 -4.22 7.06 0.86
C LEU A 67 -5.03 8.05 1.72
N LYS A 68 -5.62 9.09 1.12
CA LYS A 68 -6.48 10.05 1.84
C LYS A 68 -7.70 9.38 2.46
N LYS A 69 -8.38 8.50 1.72
CA LYS A 69 -9.54 7.75 2.21
C LYS A 69 -9.19 6.88 3.43
N LEU A 70 -7.99 6.34 3.47
CA LEU A 70 -7.52 5.46 4.54
C LEU A 70 -6.88 6.21 5.72
N GLU A 71 -7.00 7.54 5.80
CA GLU A 71 -6.49 8.32 6.93
C GLU A 71 -6.98 7.77 8.27
N GLY A 72 -6.04 7.52 9.18
CA GLY A 72 -6.33 6.92 10.49
C GLY A 72 -6.58 5.40 10.47
N ARG A 73 -6.46 4.76 9.30
CA ARG A 73 -6.56 3.30 9.11
C ARG A 73 -5.33 2.68 8.43
N LEU A 74 -4.33 3.48 8.05
CA LEU A 74 -3.07 2.97 7.52
C LEU A 74 -2.22 2.37 8.65
N ILE A 75 -1.85 1.12 8.51
CA ILE A 75 -1.00 0.36 9.45
C ILE A 75 0.36 0.08 8.85
N SER A 76 0.39 -0.34 7.59
CA SER A 76 1.61 -0.63 6.84
C SER A 76 1.44 -0.25 5.38
N LEU A 77 2.54 -0.21 4.67
CA LEU A 77 2.60 0.09 3.25
C LEU A 77 3.47 -0.93 2.53
N HIS A 78 3.01 -1.38 1.39
CA HIS A 78 3.83 -1.93 0.33
C HIS A 78 4.00 -0.83 -0.72
N PHE A 79 5.13 -0.16 -0.66
CA PHE A 79 5.40 1.02 -1.45
C PHE A 79 6.22 0.65 -2.67
N LYS A 80 5.73 1.00 -3.84
CA LYS A 80 6.35 0.71 -5.13
C LYS A 80 6.10 1.82 -6.12
N ASP A 81 6.83 1.82 -7.20
CA ASP A 81 6.53 2.56 -8.41
C ASP A 81 6.42 1.57 -9.57
N ILE A 82 5.60 1.83 -10.54
CA ILE A 82 5.35 0.91 -11.66
C ILE A 82 5.51 1.61 -13.00
N ALA A 83 5.94 0.85 -14.01
CA ALA A 83 6.07 1.32 -15.38
C ALA A 83 4.71 1.72 -15.97
N ALA A 84 4.72 2.55 -17.00
CA ALA A 84 3.57 2.71 -17.86
C ALA A 84 3.27 1.39 -18.58
N LYS A 85 1.98 1.00 -18.66
CA LYS A 85 1.57 -0.23 -19.33
C LYS A 85 1.97 -0.19 -20.80
N GLN A 86 2.65 -1.23 -21.26
CA GLN A 86 3.01 -1.37 -22.67
C GLN A 86 2.02 -2.29 -23.39
N GLU A 87 1.95 -2.15 -24.71
CA GLU A 87 1.13 -3.02 -25.54
C GLU A 87 1.59 -4.48 -25.43
N GLY A 88 0.66 -5.39 -25.15
CA GLY A 88 0.94 -6.82 -24.96
C GLY A 88 1.33 -7.25 -23.55
N GLU A 89 1.59 -6.32 -22.64
CA GLU A 89 1.81 -6.67 -21.23
C GLU A 89 0.50 -7.04 -20.51
N LYS A 90 0.56 -8.09 -19.68
CA LYS A 90 -0.58 -8.46 -18.84
C LYS A 90 -0.81 -7.41 -17.76
N GLU A 91 0.27 -7.01 -17.08
CA GLU A 91 0.28 -5.99 -16.05
C GLU A 91 1.57 -5.19 -16.06
N GLN A 92 1.56 -4.02 -15.44
CA GLN A 92 2.73 -3.16 -15.30
C GLN A 92 3.71 -3.76 -14.29
N HIS A 93 5.00 -3.77 -14.64
CA HIS A 93 6.07 -4.22 -13.74
C HIS A 93 6.57 -3.09 -12.84
N ASP A 94 7.23 -3.46 -11.75
CA ASP A 94 7.82 -2.52 -10.81
C ASP A 94 9.07 -1.88 -11.41
N VAL A 95 9.31 -0.62 -11.08
CA VAL A 95 10.49 0.14 -11.49
C VAL A 95 11.11 0.88 -10.30
N ILE A 96 12.33 1.39 -10.49
CA ILE A 96 12.99 2.25 -9.51
C ILE A 96 12.08 3.46 -9.22
N TRP A 97 11.89 3.80 -7.97
CA TRP A 97 11.02 4.88 -7.54
C TRP A 97 11.39 6.22 -8.18
N GLY A 98 10.37 6.92 -8.67
CA GLY A 98 10.51 8.18 -9.39
C GLY A 98 10.79 8.02 -10.89
N THR A 99 10.91 6.79 -11.40
CA THR A 99 11.05 6.52 -12.83
C THR A 99 9.77 5.97 -13.48
N GLY A 100 8.76 5.69 -12.67
CA GLY A 100 7.48 5.15 -13.09
C GLY A 100 6.38 6.20 -13.23
N ILE A 101 5.14 5.74 -13.07
CA ILE A 101 3.94 6.56 -13.27
C ILE A 101 3.23 6.96 -11.98
N LEU A 102 3.73 6.52 -10.82
CA LEU A 102 3.17 6.92 -9.54
C LEU A 102 3.76 8.26 -9.08
N ASP A 103 2.93 9.06 -8.46
CA ASP A 103 3.40 10.29 -7.80
C ASP A 103 4.03 9.97 -6.44
N VAL A 104 5.24 9.40 -6.47
CA VAL A 104 5.99 9.00 -5.26
C VAL A 104 6.12 10.17 -4.29
N LYS A 105 6.48 11.36 -4.79
CA LYS A 105 6.65 12.56 -3.96
C LYS A 105 5.33 12.99 -3.30
N GLY A 106 4.25 13.01 -4.06
CA GLY A 106 2.92 13.35 -3.55
C GLY A 106 2.45 12.36 -2.49
N MET A 107 2.68 11.06 -2.70
CA MET A 107 2.36 10.03 -1.71
C MET A 107 3.15 10.21 -0.40
N LEU A 108 4.45 10.50 -0.47
CA LEU A 108 5.26 10.76 0.73
C LEU A 108 4.80 12.02 1.48
N HIS A 109 4.43 13.08 0.75
CA HIS A 109 3.84 14.29 1.36
C HIS A 109 2.51 13.99 2.06
N GLU A 110 1.66 13.18 1.44
CA GLU A 110 0.38 12.78 2.03
C GLU A 110 0.58 11.96 3.31
N LEU A 111 1.48 10.98 3.29
CA LEU A 111 1.83 10.19 4.47
C LEU A 111 2.41 11.04 5.60
N LYS A 112 3.24 12.03 5.26
CA LYS A 112 3.76 13.01 6.22
C LYS A 112 2.63 13.87 6.80
N ARG A 113 1.68 14.34 5.97
CA ARG A 113 0.50 15.09 6.41
C ARG A 113 -0.34 14.29 7.41
N GLN A 114 -0.52 12.98 7.16
CA GLN A 114 -1.24 12.07 8.04
C GLN A 114 -0.45 11.67 9.29
N HIS A 115 0.79 12.14 9.46
CA HIS A 115 1.70 11.70 10.53
C HIS A 115 1.86 10.18 10.59
N PHE A 116 1.92 9.53 9.42
CA PHE A 116 2.06 8.08 9.35
C PHE A 116 3.33 7.61 10.08
N LYS A 117 3.17 6.60 10.94
CA LYS A 117 4.24 5.99 11.73
C LYS A 117 4.19 4.46 11.71
N GLY A 118 3.59 3.90 10.68
CA GLY A 118 3.49 2.46 10.50
C GLY A 118 4.72 1.86 9.83
N VAL A 119 4.61 0.60 9.46
CA VAL A 119 5.64 -0.09 8.69
C VAL A 119 5.63 0.42 7.25
N PHE A 120 6.79 0.85 6.77
CA PHE A 120 6.98 1.33 5.41
C PHE A 120 7.91 0.36 4.68
N SER A 121 7.35 -0.51 3.86
CA SER A 121 8.09 -1.54 3.13
C SER A 121 8.32 -1.12 1.69
N ILE A 122 9.54 -1.29 1.21
CA ILE A 122 9.82 -1.29 -0.23
C ILE A 122 9.37 -2.64 -0.77
N GLU A 123 8.53 -2.62 -1.79
CA GLU A 123 8.21 -3.80 -2.56
C GLU A 123 8.67 -3.61 -3.99
N TYR A 124 9.46 -4.58 -4.48
CA TYR A 124 10.05 -4.56 -5.80
C TYR A 124 10.07 -5.99 -6.36
N GLU A 125 9.10 -6.31 -7.18
CA GLU A 125 8.84 -7.64 -7.72
C GLU A 125 9.29 -7.76 -9.20
N TYR A 126 10.44 -7.17 -9.50
CA TYR A 126 11.04 -7.20 -10.84
C TYR A 126 12.53 -7.47 -10.74
N ASN A 127 13.16 -7.93 -11.85
CA ASN A 127 14.59 -8.24 -11.91
C ASN A 127 15.05 -9.17 -10.76
N TRP A 128 14.32 -10.25 -10.54
CA TRP A 128 14.49 -11.19 -9.43
C TRP A 128 15.91 -11.71 -9.22
N GLU A 129 16.67 -11.86 -10.33
CA GLU A 129 18.05 -12.34 -10.26
C GLU A 129 19.01 -11.27 -9.74
N ASN A 130 18.68 -9.97 -9.87
CA ASN A 130 19.55 -8.86 -9.49
C ASN A 130 18.77 -7.61 -9.08
N SER A 131 17.81 -7.74 -8.14
CA SER A 131 16.96 -6.64 -7.68
C SER A 131 17.64 -5.67 -6.70
N VAL A 132 18.74 -6.09 -6.06
CA VAL A 132 19.40 -5.31 -4.99
C VAL A 132 19.90 -3.93 -5.45
N PRO A 133 20.50 -3.76 -6.64
CA PRO A 133 20.88 -2.43 -7.14
C PRO A 133 19.68 -1.49 -7.27
N ASP A 134 18.56 -1.98 -7.82
CA ASP A 134 17.34 -1.20 -8.04
C ASP A 134 16.70 -0.78 -6.71
N ILE A 135 16.66 -1.70 -5.72
CA ILE A 135 16.18 -1.40 -4.37
C ILE A 135 17.07 -0.33 -3.69
N LYS A 136 18.39 -0.36 -3.88
CA LYS A 136 19.29 0.68 -3.37
C LYS A 136 18.97 2.05 -3.96
N GLU A 137 18.66 2.13 -5.25
CA GLU A 137 18.23 3.37 -5.88
C GLU A 137 16.88 3.87 -5.36
N CYS A 138 15.93 2.96 -5.08
CA CYS A 138 14.68 3.33 -4.40
C CYS A 138 14.95 3.96 -3.03
N ILE A 139 15.85 3.38 -2.23
CA ILE A 139 16.25 3.93 -0.91
C ILE A 139 16.92 5.30 -1.08
N ARG A 140 17.83 5.44 -2.05
CA ARG A 140 18.50 6.72 -2.32
C ARG A 140 17.47 7.79 -2.64
N TYR A 141 16.55 7.51 -3.55
CA TYR A 141 15.50 8.45 -3.95
C TYR A 141 14.57 8.82 -2.77
N PHE A 142 14.21 7.84 -1.94
CA PHE A 142 13.45 8.10 -0.72
C PHE A 142 14.18 9.09 0.22
N ASN A 143 15.46 8.86 0.47
CA ASN A 143 16.26 9.73 1.35
C ASN A 143 16.34 11.16 0.79
N GLU A 144 16.57 11.31 -0.52
CA GLU A 144 16.59 12.62 -1.18
C GLU A 144 15.29 13.43 -1.05
N LEU A 145 14.15 12.72 -0.96
CA LEU A 145 12.83 13.36 -0.80
C LEU A 145 12.45 13.65 0.65
N THR A 146 13.14 13.03 1.61
CA THR A 146 12.75 13.08 3.03
C THR A 146 13.75 13.81 3.92
N GLU A 147 14.95 14.11 3.42
CA GLU A 147 15.93 15.02 4.04
C GLU A 147 15.50 16.49 3.91
#